data_2cc2ff906ecfa594fe340e215af589da
#
_entry.id   2cc2ff906ecfa594fe340e215af589da
#
_cell.length_a   1.000
_cell.length_b   1.000
_cell.length_c   1.000
_cell.angle_alpha   90.00
_cell.angle_beta   90.00
_cell.angle_gamma   90.00
#
_symmetry.space_group_name_H-M   'P 1'
#
loop_
_entity.id
_entity.type
_entity.pdbx_description
1 polymer ?
#
loop_
_entity_poly.entity_id
_entity_poly.type
_entity_poly.pdbx_seq_one_letter_code
_entity_poly.pdbx_strand_id
1 'polypeptide(L)'
;MHKTLLRYSPMKSLGMVRYLLLAIVALLCSSVGADAQGKSKRDKTFGLPTELSPSAQVSFLAAQPSSEESYTLYGHAGLRVYDRLQEIDVTFNYGIFDFSEDFTLRYLQGRTDYIVLPIATELFIEDYQHRGLIQEIVLTTDSLQRAHIWSLLLENIQPENRVYRYNAFRNNCSTRPLDLYLETLTPLRSEKGGADSVRFAFASGDDALFRQLFPGVDPGALPPLSWRQAINELEASSPWLVLGTDLAMGPELDQPMSIRDRFFIPMQAAALLPLLSVGNEHLPKNAWVRPALTTRSYGKLQRIEPASFSLTQPSVVFTLVLILSGGIFVYRRKGKPVPGAIEFVLYLGAGLAGSLLTFITFFSEHPMVSPNWNLLALHPGYLLLALLMPFGAKTQRVRYVLHAICFVALIALPFVGLLSGQKFNSSLSLIAMSLTFLSAGRLIHNPFRRHG
;
A
#
# COMPACT_ATOMS: atom_id res chain seq x y z
N MET A 1 -23.15 40.70 39.74
CA MET A 1 -21.72 40.93 39.51
C MET A 1 -21.03 39.56 39.54
N HIS A 2 -20.67 39.00 38.43
CA HIS A 2 -19.47 38.19 38.20
C HIS A 2 -19.41 37.92 36.70
N LYS A 3 -18.46 38.55 36.04
CA LYS A 3 -18.09 38.33 34.65
C LYS A 3 -17.27 37.04 34.57
N THR A 4 -17.77 36.06 33.83
CA THR A 4 -16.97 34.89 33.46
C THR A 4 -16.48 35.09 32.03
N LEU A 5 -15.21 35.42 31.92
CA LEU A 5 -14.45 35.51 30.68
C LEU A 5 -14.24 34.11 30.10
N LEU A 6 -14.80 33.90 28.92
CA LEU A 6 -14.47 32.74 28.07
C LEU A 6 -13.00 32.88 27.62
N ARG A 7 -12.14 32.05 28.17
CA ARG A 7 -10.77 31.84 27.66
C ARG A 7 -10.85 31.03 26.37
N TYR A 8 -10.63 31.67 25.26
CA TYR A 8 -10.35 31.03 23.99
C TYR A 8 -8.96 30.38 24.09
N SER A 9 -8.88 29.07 23.97
CA SER A 9 -7.60 28.32 23.95
C SER A 9 -7.10 28.20 22.50
N PRO A 10 -5.91 28.71 22.16
CA PRO A 10 -5.35 28.64 20.81
C PRO A 10 -4.56 27.34 20.56
N MET A 11 -4.99 26.20 21.12
CA MET A 11 -4.19 24.97 21.11
C MET A 11 -4.52 23.96 20.01
N LYS A 12 -5.43 24.26 19.08
CA LYS A 12 -5.79 23.31 18.00
C LYS A 12 -5.05 23.52 16.67
N SER A 13 -4.47 24.68 16.43
CA SER A 13 -3.68 24.95 15.20
C SER A 13 -2.23 24.44 15.27
N LEU A 14 -1.67 24.27 16.48
CA LEU A 14 -0.34 23.69 16.68
C LEU A 14 -0.30 22.17 16.44
N GLY A 15 -1.45 21.51 16.49
CA GLY A 15 -1.57 20.06 16.25
C GLY A 15 -1.18 19.67 14.82
N MET A 16 -1.59 20.43 13.83
CA MET A 16 -1.42 20.09 12.42
C MET A 16 0.04 20.21 11.95
N VAL A 17 0.76 21.23 12.40
CA VAL A 17 2.22 21.37 12.17
C VAL A 17 2.98 20.30 12.95
N ARG A 18 2.45 19.91 14.12
CA ARG A 18 2.99 18.83 14.94
C ARG A 18 2.78 17.46 14.30
N TYR A 19 1.65 17.21 13.59
CA TYR A 19 1.44 15.97 12.83
C TYR A 19 2.25 15.91 11.54
N LEU A 20 2.47 17.05 10.87
CA LEU A 20 3.35 17.10 9.70
C LEU A 20 4.83 16.94 10.09
N LEU A 21 5.26 17.58 11.19
CA LEU A 21 6.59 17.39 11.78
C LEU A 21 6.72 16.02 12.45
N LEU A 22 5.65 15.46 13.04
CA LEU A 22 5.65 14.11 13.59
C LEU A 22 5.57 13.04 12.51
N ALA A 23 4.91 13.28 11.38
CA ALA A 23 5.02 12.40 10.21
C ALA A 23 6.42 12.43 9.60
N ILE A 24 7.06 13.60 9.58
CA ILE A 24 8.47 13.74 9.14
C ILE A 24 9.45 13.25 10.22
N VAL A 25 9.13 13.41 11.51
CA VAL A 25 9.95 12.96 12.65
C VAL A 25 9.62 11.53 13.08
N ALA A 26 8.39 11.04 12.91
CA ALA A 26 8.07 9.61 13.02
C ALA A 26 8.68 8.81 11.85
N LEU A 27 8.91 9.45 10.71
CA LEU A 27 9.82 8.96 9.67
C LEU A 27 11.30 8.99 10.08
N LEU A 28 11.66 9.75 11.11
CA LEU A 28 13.06 9.95 11.50
C LEU A 28 13.41 9.51 12.94
N CYS A 29 12.42 9.33 13.84
CA CYS A 29 12.69 8.94 15.24
C CYS A 29 11.47 8.30 15.90
N SER A 30 11.40 6.99 15.97
CA SER A 30 10.64 6.29 17.00
C SER A 30 11.52 5.26 17.69
N SER A 31 12.31 5.77 18.64
CA SER A 31 12.90 4.96 19.69
C SER A 31 12.00 5.02 20.93
N VAL A 32 11.19 4.01 21.13
CA VAL A 32 10.75 3.63 22.48
C VAL A 32 10.92 2.13 22.55
N GLY A 33 11.95 1.72 23.29
CA GLY A 33 12.25 0.35 23.57
C GLY A 33 11.17 -0.26 24.47
N ALA A 34 10.72 -1.44 24.10
CA ALA A 34 10.15 -2.39 25.02
C ALA A 34 11.12 -3.57 25.11
N ASP A 35 11.86 -3.63 26.20
CA ASP A 35 12.67 -4.77 26.58
C ASP A 35 11.78 -6.02 26.69
N ALA A 36 12.00 -6.97 25.81
CA ALA A 36 11.59 -8.35 25.99
C ALA A 36 12.78 -9.26 25.83
N GLN A 37 13.69 -9.23 26.81
CA GLN A 37 14.66 -10.27 27.01
C GLN A 37 14.00 -11.46 27.70
N GLY A 38 13.65 -12.47 26.93
CA GLY A 38 13.30 -13.80 27.40
C GLY A 38 14.00 -14.86 26.57
N LYS A 39 15.26 -15.16 26.85
CA LYS A 39 15.94 -16.33 26.31
C LYS A 39 15.24 -17.59 26.79
N SER A 40 14.38 -18.17 25.98
CA SER A 40 13.89 -19.53 26.16
C SER A 40 14.44 -20.40 25.04
N LYS A 41 15.36 -21.27 25.38
CA LYS A 41 15.69 -22.47 24.57
C LYS A 41 14.43 -23.35 24.60
N ARG A 42 13.57 -23.27 23.61
CA ARG A 42 12.47 -24.18 23.41
C ARG A 42 12.41 -24.64 21.97
N ASP A 43 12.24 -25.91 21.88
CA ASP A 43 11.84 -26.85 20.87
C ASP A 43 11.65 -26.32 19.43
N LYS A 44 12.40 -26.95 18.50
CA LYS A 44 12.49 -26.60 17.08
C LYS A 44 11.21 -26.89 16.29
N THR A 45 10.17 -27.48 16.87
CA THR A 45 9.02 -28.03 16.12
C THR A 45 7.65 -27.49 16.58
N PHE A 46 7.55 -26.49 17.42
CA PHE A 46 6.26 -25.98 17.96
C PHE A 46 5.32 -27.09 18.46
N GLY A 47 5.82 -28.30 18.73
CA GLY A 47 5.03 -29.45 19.16
C GLY A 47 4.05 -29.98 18.10
N LEU A 48 4.18 -29.59 16.84
CA LEU A 48 3.30 -30.03 15.76
C LEU A 48 3.68 -31.45 15.28
N PRO A 49 2.69 -32.31 14.90
CA PRO A 49 2.97 -33.64 14.40
C PRO A 49 3.64 -33.59 13.03
N THR A 50 4.36 -34.65 12.69
CA THR A 50 5.05 -34.77 11.39
C THR A 50 4.10 -35.06 10.24
N GLU A 51 2.92 -35.65 10.52
CA GLU A 51 1.93 -36.07 9.54
C GLU A 51 0.52 -35.68 9.96
N LEU A 52 -0.34 -35.39 9.00
CA LEU A 52 -1.76 -35.13 9.20
C LEU A 52 -2.59 -36.38 9.03
N SER A 53 -3.73 -36.47 9.74
CA SER A 53 -4.71 -37.52 9.48
C SER A 53 -5.42 -37.34 8.14
N PRO A 54 -6.04 -38.41 7.59
CA PRO A 54 -6.83 -38.32 6.37
C PRO A 54 -8.03 -37.33 6.46
N SER A 55 -8.50 -37.05 7.65
CA SER A 55 -9.64 -36.12 7.90
C SER A 55 -9.23 -34.66 8.09
N ALA A 56 -7.95 -34.34 8.06
CA ALA A 56 -7.47 -32.98 8.21
C ALA A 56 -8.03 -32.06 7.12
N GLN A 57 -8.29 -30.82 7.49
CA GLN A 57 -8.76 -29.76 6.62
C GLN A 57 -7.74 -28.63 6.57
N VAL A 58 -7.58 -28.05 5.37
CA VAL A 58 -6.79 -26.83 5.16
C VAL A 58 -7.76 -25.73 4.75
N SER A 59 -7.67 -24.58 5.38
CA SER A 59 -8.56 -23.44 5.11
C SER A 59 -7.76 -22.15 4.97
N PHE A 60 -8.18 -21.28 4.07
CA PHE A 60 -7.70 -19.91 3.98
C PHE A 60 -8.60 -19.02 4.83
N LEU A 61 -8.02 -18.34 5.81
CA LEU A 61 -8.69 -17.35 6.64
C LEU A 61 -8.39 -15.96 6.09
N ALA A 62 -9.44 -15.18 5.87
CA ALA A 62 -9.34 -13.80 5.40
C ALA A 62 -10.08 -12.88 6.38
N ALA A 63 -9.35 -12.05 7.09
CA ALA A 63 -9.89 -10.99 7.94
C ALA A 63 -10.09 -9.72 7.12
N GLN A 64 -11.23 -9.07 7.30
CA GLN A 64 -11.55 -7.84 6.60
C GLN A 64 -10.60 -6.69 6.98
N PRO A 65 -10.49 -5.65 6.13
CA PRO A 65 -9.88 -4.38 6.48
C PRO A 65 -10.45 -3.75 7.75
N SER A 66 -9.61 -3.01 8.49
CA SER A 66 -10.00 -2.20 9.65
C SER A 66 -9.29 -0.84 9.57
N SER A 67 -9.88 0.20 10.13
CA SER A 67 -9.30 1.54 10.19
C SER A 67 -8.59 1.86 11.51
N GLU A 68 -8.31 0.85 12.34
CA GLU A 68 -7.63 1.04 13.62
C GLU A 68 -6.20 1.54 13.43
N GLU A 69 -5.48 0.91 12.48
CA GLU A 69 -4.11 1.26 12.12
C GLU A 69 -3.95 1.30 10.59
N SER A 70 -2.95 2.01 10.09
CA SER A 70 -2.75 2.15 8.64
C SER A 70 -2.48 0.82 7.93
N TYR A 71 -1.78 -0.11 8.58
CA TYR A 71 -1.51 -1.43 8.00
C TYR A 71 -2.73 -2.37 8.07
N THR A 72 -3.71 -2.12 8.94
CA THR A 72 -4.94 -2.95 9.01
C THR A 72 -5.94 -2.63 7.91
N LEU A 73 -5.75 -1.52 7.18
CA LEU A 73 -6.59 -1.13 6.03
C LEU A 73 -6.59 -2.15 4.90
N TYR A 74 -5.60 -3.02 4.82
CA TYR A 74 -5.48 -4.03 3.77
C TYR A 74 -6.08 -5.39 4.16
N GLY A 75 -6.58 -5.51 5.39
CA GLY A 75 -6.99 -6.79 5.95
C GLY A 75 -5.81 -7.69 6.31
N HIS A 76 -6.11 -8.95 6.64
CA HIS A 76 -5.09 -9.93 6.97
C HIS A 76 -5.51 -11.33 6.56
N ALA A 77 -4.55 -12.25 6.42
CA ALA A 77 -4.84 -13.64 6.09
C ALA A 77 -3.92 -14.62 6.81
N GLY A 78 -4.41 -15.86 6.96
CA GLY A 78 -3.66 -16.99 7.47
C GLY A 78 -4.11 -18.29 6.82
N LEU A 79 -3.27 -19.32 6.91
CA LEU A 79 -3.62 -20.66 6.47
C LEU A 79 -3.86 -21.55 7.69
N ARG A 80 -5.11 -21.95 7.89
CA ARG A 80 -5.52 -22.82 8.99
C ARG A 80 -5.36 -24.28 8.59
N VAL A 81 -4.83 -25.09 9.52
CA VAL A 81 -4.87 -26.54 9.47
C VAL A 81 -5.63 -27.05 10.68
N TYR A 82 -6.73 -27.74 10.42
CA TYR A 82 -7.58 -28.38 11.43
C TYR A 82 -7.54 -29.89 11.28
N ASP A 83 -7.09 -30.59 12.31
CA ASP A 83 -7.09 -32.06 12.36
C ASP A 83 -7.58 -32.55 13.73
N ARG A 84 -8.84 -32.99 13.75
CA ARG A 84 -9.49 -33.48 14.96
C ARG A 84 -8.80 -34.70 15.58
N LEU A 85 -8.26 -35.59 14.73
CA LEU A 85 -7.65 -36.83 15.22
C LEU A 85 -6.26 -36.61 15.83
N GLN A 86 -5.58 -35.56 15.38
CA GLN A 86 -4.27 -35.12 15.92
C GLN A 86 -4.41 -34.00 16.95
N GLU A 87 -5.66 -33.60 17.30
CA GLU A 87 -5.98 -32.50 18.21
C GLU A 87 -5.29 -31.18 17.81
N ILE A 88 -5.22 -30.91 16.50
CA ILE A 88 -4.60 -29.69 15.96
C ILE A 88 -5.67 -28.73 15.46
N ASP A 89 -5.56 -27.48 15.84
CA ASP A 89 -6.25 -26.34 15.25
C ASP A 89 -5.30 -25.13 15.24
N VAL A 90 -4.51 -25.02 14.17
CA VAL A 90 -3.41 -24.07 14.07
C VAL A 90 -3.56 -23.23 12.82
N THR A 91 -3.29 -21.93 12.93
CA THR A 91 -3.21 -20.99 11.81
C THR A 91 -1.77 -20.55 11.62
N PHE A 92 -1.24 -20.80 10.41
CA PHE A 92 0.04 -20.26 9.99
C PHE A 92 -0.15 -18.80 9.62
N ASN A 93 0.30 -17.93 10.52
CA ASN A 93 0.14 -16.48 10.43
C ASN A 93 1.38 -15.90 9.72
N TYR A 94 1.21 -15.50 8.46
CA TYR A 94 2.22 -14.84 7.65
C TYR A 94 2.12 -13.32 7.84
N GLY A 95 3.26 -12.63 7.77
CA GLY A 95 3.24 -11.17 7.84
C GLY A 95 3.42 -10.60 9.26
N ILE A 96 3.90 -11.40 10.20
CA ILE A 96 4.32 -10.92 11.52
C ILE A 96 5.62 -10.13 11.35
N PHE A 97 5.69 -8.93 11.88
CA PHE A 97 6.85 -8.04 11.81
C PHE A 97 7.12 -7.38 13.16
N ASP A 98 8.32 -6.85 13.31
CA ASP A 98 8.77 -6.15 14.51
C ASP A 98 9.18 -4.71 14.15
N PHE A 99 8.77 -3.75 14.99
CA PHE A 99 9.16 -2.34 14.90
C PHE A 99 10.54 -2.12 15.57
N SER A 100 11.60 -2.60 14.91
CA SER A 100 12.97 -2.30 15.31
C SER A 100 13.33 -0.84 15.01
N GLU A 101 14.42 -0.32 15.62
CA GLU A 101 14.85 1.07 15.44
C GLU A 101 15.10 1.46 13.98
N ASP A 102 15.54 0.50 13.16
CA ASP A 102 15.81 0.69 11.73
C ASP A 102 14.63 0.33 10.82
N PHE A 103 13.47 -0.08 11.39
CA PHE A 103 12.30 -0.52 10.63
C PHE A 103 11.87 0.51 9.58
N THR A 104 11.75 1.78 9.95
CA THR A 104 11.30 2.84 9.02
C THR A 104 12.21 2.96 7.81
N LEU A 105 13.53 2.92 8.01
CA LEU A 105 14.49 3.01 6.90
C LEU A 105 14.41 1.75 6.02
N ARG A 106 14.36 0.57 6.61
CA ARG A 106 14.18 -0.70 5.88
C ARG A 106 12.87 -0.74 5.12
N TYR A 107 11.80 -0.22 5.72
CA TYR A 107 10.51 -0.11 5.05
C TYR A 107 10.59 0.81 3.82
N LEU A 108 11.16 2.01 3.94
CA LEU A 108 11.37 2.92 2.81
C LEU A 108 12.24 2.30 1.70
N GLN A 109 13.20 1.46 2.08
CA GLN A 109 14.04 0.73 1.14
C GLN A 109 13.38 -0.52 0.53
N GLY A 110 12.18 -0.93 0.98
CA GLY A 110 11.57 -2.19 0.58
C GLY A 110 12.29 -3.43 1.10
N ARG A 111 13.02 -3.29 2.20
CA ARG A 111 13.89 -4.34 2.78
C ARG A 111 13.38 -4.85 4.11
N THR A 112 12.07 -4.83 4.31
CA THR A 112 11.46 -5.38 5.51
C THR A 112 11.34 -6.90 5.40
N ASP A 113 11.79 -7.58 6.43
CA ASP A 113 11.64 -9.01 6.60
C ASP A 113 10.50 -9.29 7.57
N TYR A 114 9.67 -10.24 7.21
CA TYR A 114 8.51 -10.68 7.98
C TYR A 114 8.67 -12.14 8.36
N ILE A 115 7.90 -12.59 9.34
CA ILE A 115 8.02 -13.93 9.90
C ILE A 115 6.69 -14.66 9.75
N VAL A 116 6.74 -15.97 9.50
CA VAL A 116 5.62 -16.87 9.65
C VAL A 116 5.71 -17.62 10.98
N LEU A 117 4.62 -17.65 11.74
CA LEU A 117 4.51 -18.45 12.97
C LEU A 117 3.17 -19.19 12.98
N PRO A 118 3.16 -20.46 13.46
CA PRO A 118 1.93 -21.15 13.79
C PRO A 118 1.40 -20.62 15.12
N ILE A 119 0.12 -20.26 15.14
CA ILE A 119 -0.62 -19.82 16.34
C ILE A 119 -1.91 -20.63 16.47
N ALA A 120 -2.43 -20.78 17.67
CA ALA A 120 -3.76 -21.37 17.85
C ALA A 120 -4.79 -20.58 17.04
N THR A 121 -5.67 -21.28 16.30
CA THR A 121 -6.67 -20.62 15.45
C THR A 121 -7.62 -19.75 16.25
N GLU A 122 -7.94 -20.13 17.48
CA GLU A 122 -8.74 -19.35 18.41
C GLU A 122 -8.15 -17.96 18.63
N LEU A 123 -6.83 -17.86 18.86
CA LEU A 123 -6.13 -16.59 19.03
C LEU A 123 -6.18 -15.73 17.76
N PHE A 124 -6.04 -16.36 16.59
CA PHE A 124 -6.22 -15.64 15.33
C PHE A 124 -7.63 -15.06 15.20
N ILE A 125 -8.65 -15.88 15.50
CA ILE A 125 -10.05 -15.44 15.42
C ILE A 125 -10.33 -14.33 16.44
N GLU A 126 -9.87 -14.47 17.68
CA GLU A 126 -10.03 -13.45 18.73
C GLU A 126 -9.39 -12.12 18.33
N ASP A 127 -8.18 -12.14 17.76
CA ASP A 127 -7.46 -10.92 17.36
C ASP A 127 -8.13 -10.16 16.20
N TYR A 128 -8.83 -10.86 15.31
CA TYR A 128 -9.40 -10.21 14.13
C TYR A 128 -10.94 -10.05 14.17
N GLN A 129 -11.70 -10.88 14.90
CA GLN A 129 -13.16 -10.81 14.89
C GLN A 129 -13.72 -9.52 15.51
N HIS A 130 -13.00 -8.87 16.43
CA HIS A 130 -13.42 -7.58 16.98
C HIS A 130 -13.24 -6.44 15.96
N ARG A 131 -12.32 -6.60 15.00
CA ARG A 131 -12.09 -5.67 13.89
C ARG A 131 -13.08 -5.86 12.75
N GLY A 132 -13.78 -7.00 12.71
CA GLY A 132 -14.80 -7.25 11.70
C GLY A 132 -14.99 -8.70 11.30
N LEU A 133 -15.40 -8.91 10.03
CA LEU A 133 -15.67 -10.21 9.47
C LEU A 133 -14.38 -10.97 9.17
N ILE A 134 -14.34 -12.25 9.54
CA ILE A 134 -13.37 -13.22 9.05
C ILE A 134 -14.11 -14.23 8.18
N GLN A 135 -13.65 -14.44 6.96
CA GLN A 135 -14.11 -15.50 6.08
C GLN A 135 -13.13 -16.66 6.08
N GLU A 136 -13.61 -17.86 6.31
CA GLU A 136 -12.85 -19.10 6.18
C GLU A 136 -13.27 -19.82 4.93
N ILE A 137 -12.34 -20.03 4.02
CA ILE A 137 -12.52 -20.79 2.78
C ILE A 137 -11.85 -22.14 2.95
N VAL A 138 -12.64 -23.21 3.09
CA VAL A 138 -12.10 -24.58 3.16
C VAL A 138 -11.61 -24.97 1.78
N LEU A 139 -10.31 -25.26 1.66
CA LEU A 139 -9.64 -25.53 0.41
C LEU A 139 -9.82 -27.00 -0.01
N THR A 140 -9.97 -27.22 -1.31
CA THR A 140 -10.03 -28.56 -1.89
C THR A 140 -8.65 -29.19 -1.87
N THR A 141 -8.51 -30.32 -1.19
CA THR A 141 -7.24 -31.05 -1.11
C THR A 141 -7.49 -32.56 -1.07
N ASP A 142 -6.75 -33.33 -1.83
CA ASP A 142 -6.60 -34.77 -1.62
C ASP A 142 -5.55 -35.08 -0.53
N SER A 143 -5.32 -36.36 -0.25
CA SER A 143 -4.41 -36.79 0.82
C SER A 143 -2.94 -36.45 0.51
N LEU A 144 -2.54 -36.53 -0.76
CA LEU A 144 -1.16 -36.20 -1.17
C LEU A 144 -0.92 -34.70 -1.13
N GLN A 145 -1.90 -33.91 -1.58
CA GLN A 145 -1.87 -32.47 -1.52
C GLN A 145 -1.79 -31.96 -0.07
N ARG A 146 -2.61 -32.53 0.84
CA ARG A 146 -2.55 -32.19 2.28
C ARG A 146 -1.19 -32.50 2.89
N ALA A 147 -0.66 -33.69 2.61
CA ALA A 147 0.66 -34.07 3.11
C ALA A 147 1.74 -33.12 2.59
N HIS A 148 1.64 -32.74 1.31
CA HIS A 148 2.61 -31.81 0.72
C HIS A 148 2.49 -30.40 1.30
N ILE A 149 1.26 -29.84 1.41
CA ILE A 149 1.04 -28.53 2.07
C ILE A 149 1.61 -28.57 3.49
N TRP A 150 1.33 -29.64 4.24
CA TRP A 150 1.82 -29.77 5.60
C TRP A 150 3.34 -29.78 5.67
N SER A 151 4.02 -30.54 4.79
CA SER A 151 5.48 -30.53 4.74
C SER A 151 6.05 -29.15 4.42
N LEU A 152 5.45 -28.40 3.47
CA LEU A 152 5.87 -27.04 3.15
C LEU A 152 5.64 -26.07 4.32
N LEU A 153 4.52 -26.21 5.05
CA LEU A 153 4.24 -25.37 6.22
C LEU A 153 5.23 -25.66 7.35
N LEU A 154 5.52 -26.94 7.63
CA LEU A 154 6.52 -27.31 8.63
C LEU A 154 7.92 -26.83 8.24
N GLU A 155 8.27 -26.87 6.97
CA GLU A 155 9.53 -26.32 6.45
C GLU A 155 9.59 -24.80 6.61
N ASN A 156 8.50 -24.09 6.31
CA ASN A 156 8.44 -22.63 6.40
C ASN A 156 8.60 -22.09 7.82
N ILE A 157 8.22 -22.83 8.85
CA ILE A 157 8.35 -22.38 10.25
C ILE A 157 9.70 -22.71 10.87
N GLN A 158 10.59 -23.42 10.16
CA GLN A 158 11.94 -23.67 10.67
C GLN A 158 12.70 -22.35 10.86
N PRO A 159 13.57 -22.24 11.85
CA PRO A 159 14.32 -21.02 12.16
C PRO A 159 15.02 -20.39 10.95
N GLU A 160 15.54 -21.21 10.06
CA GLU A 160 16.23 -20.81 8.83
C GLU A 160 15.30 -20.34 7.71
N ASN A 161 14.02 -20.74 7.71
CA ASN A 161 13.06 -20.49 6.62
C ASN A 161 11.92 -19.55 6.99
N ARG A 162 11.65 -19.36 8.30
CA ARG A 162 10.49 -18.61 8.76
C ARG A 162 10.54 -17.11 8.47
N VAL A 163 11.72 -16.56 8.25
CA VAL A 163 11.93 -15.17 7.89
C VAL A 163 11.94 -15.04 6.38
N TYR A 164 11.13 -14.13 5.84
CA TYR A 164 11.06 -13.92 4.40
C TYR A 164 10.96 -12.43 4.04
N ARG A 165 11.49 -12.06 2.87
CA ARG A 165 11.36 -10.71 2.33
C ARG A 165 9.91 -10.45 1.94
N TYR A 166 9.30 -9.47 2.60
CA TYR A 166 7.92 -9.08 2.33
C TYR A 166 7.80 -8.27 1.03
N ASN A 167 6.76 -8.55 0.26
CA ASN A 167 6.36 -7.78 -0.89
C ASN A 167 4.84 -7.59 -0.83
N ALA A 168 4.39 -6.34 -0.66
CA ALA A 168 2.99 -6.01 -0.43
C ALA A 168 2.02 -6.57 -1.49
N PHE A 169 2.49 -6.77 -2.73
CA PHE A 169 1.65 -7.19 -3.85
C PHE A 169 1.78 -8.67 -4.21
N ARG A 170 2.98 -9.25 -4.09
CA ARG A 170 3.28 -10.58 -4.64
C ARG A 170 3.76 -11.60 -3.61
N ASN A 171 4.13 -11.15 -2.40
CA ASN A 171 4.62 -12.03 -1.33
C ASN A 171 4.18 -11.51 0.04
N ASN A 172 2.87 -11.38 0.22
CA ASN A 172 2.24 -10.86 1.44
C ASN A 172 1.51 -11.96 2.23
N CYS A 173 0.80 -11.58 3.29
CA CYS A 173 0.04 -12.50 4.15
C CYS A 173 -1.04 -13.30 3.42
N SER A 174 -1.55 -12.82 2.28
CA SER A 174 -2.58 -13.48 1.48
C SER A 174 -1.97 -14.30 0.34
N THR A 175 -1.06 -13.70 -0.44
CA THR A 175 -0.49 -14.36 -1.63
C THR A 175 0.41 -15.51 -1.27
N ARG A 176 1.29 -15.35 -0.26
CA ARG A 176 2.26 -16.39 0.10
C ARG A 176 1.60 -17.72 0.52
N PRO A 177 0.64 -17.78 1.46
CA PRO A 177 -0.01 -19.04 1.80
C PRO A 177 -0.87 -19.61 0.67
N LEU A 178 -1.49 -18.75 -0.17
CA LEU A 178 -2.23 -19.24 -1.34
C LEU A 178 -1.30 -19.80 -2.42
N ASP A 179 -0.10 -19.26 -2.59
CA ASP A 179 0.89 -19.82 -3.52
C ASP A 179 1.34 -21.21 -3.08
N LEU A 180 1.56 -21.44 -1.78
CA LEU A 180 1.84 -22.78 -1.27
C LEU A 180 0.72 -23.77 -1.59
N TYR A 181 -0.53 -23.36 -1.42
CA TYR A 181 -1.68 -24.19 -1.80
C TYR A 181 -1.73 -24.46 -3.31
N LEU A 182 -1.62 -23.41 -4.13
CA LEU A 182 -1.68 -23.53 -5.59
C LEU A 182 -0.56 -24.42 -6.14
N GLU A 183 0.63 -24.34 -5.55
CA GLU A 183 1.78 -25.19 -5.91
C GLU A 183 1.51 -26.68 -5.68
N THR A 184 0.66 -27.03 -4.71
CA THR A 184 0.35 -28.41 -4.38
C THR A 184 -0.75 -29.03 -5.23
N LEU A 185 -1.50 -28.24 -6.02
CA LEU A 185 -2.53 -28.78 -6.88
C LEU A 185 -1.91 -29.72 -7.94
N THR A 186 -2.26 -30.99 -7.90
CA THR A 186 -1.66 -32.05 -8.73
C THR A 186 -1.65 -31.75 -10.23
N PRO A 187 -2.71 -31.16 -10.84
CA PRO A 187 -2.69 -30.81 -12.25
C PRO A 187 -1.63 -29.75 -12.63
N LEU A 188 -1.11 -29.04 -11.66
CA LEU A 188 -0.17 -27.93 -11.86
C LEU A 188 1.29 -28.35 -11.66
N ARG A 189 1.53 -29.58 -11.20
CA ARG A 189 2.86 -30.18 -11.07
C ARG A 189 3.41 -30.57 -12.44
N SER A 190 3.66 -29.66 -13.33
CA SER A 190 4.57 -29.92 -14.44
C SER A 190 5.98 -29.55 -13.99
N GLU A 191 6.98 -30.32 -14.42
CA GLU A 191 8.41 -30.19 -14.05
C GLU A 191 9.03 -28.80 -14.34
N LYS A 192 8.23 -27.81 -14.83
CA LYS A 192 8.65 -26.48 -15.23
C LYS A 192 7.78 -25.32 -14.72
N GLY A 193 6.77 -25.55 -13.88
CA GLY A 193 5.85 -24.49 -13.53
C GLY A 193 5.57 -24.38 -12.05
N GLY A 194 6.13 -23.38 -11.39
CA GLY A 194 5.67 -22.89 -10.09
C GLY A 194 4.28 -22.22 -10.18
N ALA A 195 3.87 -21.49 -9.15
CA ALA A 195 2.58 -20.79 -9.07
C ALA A 195 2.28 -19.88 -10.29
N ASP A 196 3.29 -19.46 -11.04
CA ASP A 196 3.16 -18.64 -12.24
C ASP A 196 2.55 -19.38 -13.47
N SER A 197 2.56 -20.71 -13.47
CA SER A 197 1.92 -21.52 -14.54
C SER A 197 0.42 -21.71 -14.34
N VAL A 198 -0.11 -21.30 -13.19
CA VAL A 198 -1.50 -21.45 -12.80
C VAL A 198 -2.39 -20.57 -13.66
N ARG A 199 -3.47 -21.14 -14.18
CA ARG A 199 -4.52 -20.43 -14.91
C ARG A 199 -5.83 -20.52 -14.15
N PHE A 200 -6.59 -19.43 -14.20
CA PHE A 200 -7.88 -19.30 -13.53
C PHE A 200 -8.97 -19.12 -14.58
N ALA A 201 -10.11 -19.76 -14.35
CA ALA A 201 -11.35 -19.50 -15.06
C ALA A 201 -12.51 -19.50 -14.07
N PHE A 202 -13.60 -18.84 -14.40
CA PHE A 202 -14.81 -18.94 -13.60
C PHE A 202 -15.44 -20.32 -13.80
N ALA A 203 -15.81 -20.95 -12.69
CA ALA A 203 -16.49 -22.22 -12.71
C ALA A 203 -17.89 -22.06 -13.29
N SER A 204 -18.31 -22.96 -14.20
CA SER A 204 -19.67 -22.97 -14.72
C SER A 204 -20.65 -23.36 -13.61
N GLY A 205 -21.83 -22.73 -13.61
CA GLY A 205 -22.93 -23.04 -12.68
C GLY A 205 -23.01 -22.17 -11.41
N ASP A 206 -22.08 -21.26 -11.18
CA ASP A 206 -22.08 -20.37 -10.01
C ASP A 206 -22.55 -18.94 -10.30
N ASP A 207 -23.31 -18.74 -11.36
CA ASP A 207 -23.79 -17.41 -11.78
C ASP A 207 -24.55 -16.68 -10.68
N ALA A 208 -25.30 -17.40 -9.84
CA ALA A 208 -26.04 -16.80 -8.72
C ALA A 208 -25.09 -16.21 -7.66
N LEU A 209 -24.08 -16.97 -7.25
CA LEU A 209 -23.05 -16.50 -6.31
C LEU A 209 -22.23 -15.36 -6.92
N PHE A 210 -21.88 -15.47 -8.22
CA PHE A 210 -21.16 -14.41 -8.92
C PHE A 210 -21.95 -13.10 -8.92
N ARG A 211 -23.26 -13.13 -9.27
CA ARG A 211 -24.13 -11.95 -9.27
C ARG A 211 -24.34 -11.34 -7.87
N GLN A 212 -24.33 -12.19 -6.84
CA GLN A 212 -24.41 -11.74 -5.46
C GLN A 212 -23.15 -10.96 -5.05
N LEU A 213 -21.96 -11.43 -5.43
CA LEU A 213 -20.67 -10.82 -5.08
C LEU A 213 -20.33 -9.63 -5.97
N PHE A 214 -20.76 -9.66 -7.23
CA PHE A 214 -20.51 -8.62 -8.24
C PHE A 214 -21.81 -8.17 -8.91
N PRO A 215 -22.67 -7.39 -8.20
CA PRO A 215 -23.95 -6.93 -8.76
C PRO A 215 -23.75 -6.10 -10.02
N GLY A 216 -24.52 -6.44 -11.07
CA GLY A 216 -24.47 -5.72 -12.34
C GLY A 216 -23.29 -6.10 -13.25
N VAL A 217 -22.51 -7.13 -12.89
CA VAL A 217 -21.42 -7.66 -13.71
C VAL A 217 -21.88 -8.98 -14.35
N ASP A 218 -21.54 -9.17 -15.62
CA ASP A 218 -21.84 -10.44 -16.29
C ASP A 218 -20.99 -11.58 -15.71
N PRO A 219 -21.60 -12.76 -15.45
CA PRO A 219 -20.86 -13.91 -14.97
C PRO A 219 -19.68 -14.28 -15.88
N GLY A 220 -18.52 -14.48 -15.27
CA GLY A 220 -17.30 -14.82 -15.99
C GLY A 220 -16.46 -13.62 -16.46
N ALA A 221 -16.93 -12.38 -16.28
CA ALA A 221 -16.17 -11.17 -16.57
C ALA A 221 -16.01 -10.33 -15.31
N LEU A 222 -14.79 -10.22 -14.76
CA LEU A 222 -14.54 -9.25 -13.68
C LEU A 222 -14.43 -7.84 -14.28
N PRO A 223 -14.98 -6.82 -13.59
CA PRO A 223 -14.74 -5.46 -13.99
C PRO A 223 -13.24 -5.15 -13.95
N PRO A 224 -12.72 -4.41 -14.93
CA PRO A 224 -11.33 -4.00 -14.90
C PRO A 224 -11.06 -3.19 -13.62
N LEU A 225 -10.06 -3.61 -12.87
CA LEU A 225 -9.63 -2.96 -11.64
C LEU A 225 -8.12 -2.80 -11.72
N SER A 226 -7.60 -1.58 -11.58
CA SER A 226 -6.17 -1.37 -11.47
C SER A 226 -5.71 -1.53 -10.01
N TRP A 227 -4.41 -1.77 -9.83
CA TRP A 227 -3.82 -1.79 -8.49
C TRP A 227 -4.06 -0.49 -7.74
N ARG A 228 -3.92 0.67 -8.41
CA ARG A 228 -4.19 1.99 -7.81
C ARG A 228 -5.63 2.12 -7.31
N GLN A 229 -6.61 1.70 -8.12
CA GLN A 229 -8.01 1.73 -7.71
C GLN A 229 -8.26 0.85 -6.48
N ALA A 230 -7.74 -0.38 -6.51
CA ALA A 230 -7.90 -1.32 -5.40
C ALA A 230 -7.29 -0.80 -4.09
N ILE A 231 -6.10 -0.20 -4.16
CA ILE A 231 -5.42 0.37 -2.98
C ILE A 231 -6.15 1.62 -2.48
N ASN A 232 -6.51 2.54 -3.38
CA ASN A 232 -7.20 3.77 -3.00
C ASN A 232 -8.58 3.51 -2.38
N GLU A 233 -9.27 2.44 -2.80
CA GLU A 233 -10.52 2.00 -2.15
C GLU A 233 -10.26 1.56 -0.70
N LEU A 234 -9.20 0.82 -0.44
CA LEU A 234 -8.83 0.38 0.91
C LEU A 234 -8.39 1.56 1.80
N GLU A 235 -7.69 2.52 1.23
CA GLU A 235 -7.18 3.70 1.91
C GLU A 235 -8.18 4.87 1.99
N ALA A 236 -9.40 4.72 1.45
CA ALA A 236 -10.38 5.82 1.29
C ALA A 236 -10.75 6.55 2.59
N SER A 237 -10.60 5.91 3.75
CA SER A 237 -10.74 6.53 5.07
C SER A 237 -9.60 7.48 5.44
N SER A 238 -8.47 7.46 4.71
CA SER A 238 -7.26 8.22 5.00
C SER A 238 -6.72 8.97 3.77
N PRO A 239 -7.28 10.13 3.38
CA PRO A 239 -6.91 10.87 2.16
C PRO A 239 -5.43 11.25 2.06
N TRP A 240 -4.74 11.45 3.19
CA TRP A 240 -3.30 11.71 3.20
C TRP A 240 -2.48 10.46 2.87
N LEU A 241 -2.96 9.28 3.28
CA LEU A 241 -2.32 8.02 2.90
C LEU A 241 -2.50 7.77 1.40
N VAL A 242 -3.73 7.95 0.87
CA VAL A 242 -4.00 7.88 -0.58
C VAL A 242 -3.04 8.79 -1.36
N LEU A 243 -2.87 10.04 -0.92
CA LEU A 243 -1.90 10.94 -1.57
C LEU A 243 -0.47 10.40 -1.47
N GLY A 244 -0.05 9.94 -0.29
CA GLY A 244 1.31 9.40 -0.07
C GLY A 244 1.59 8.20 -0.96
N THR A 245 0.67 7.24 -1.01
CA THR A 245 0.77 6.04 -1.86
C THR A 245 0.77 6.41 -3.34
N ASP A 246 -0.14 7.30 -3.78
CA ASP A 246 -0.18 7.76 -5.16
C ASP A 246 1.10 8.50 -5.59
N LEU A 247 1.75 9.24 -4.69
CA LEU A 247 3.03 9.89 -4.96
C LEU A 247 4.19 8.88 -5.04
N ALA A 248 4.21 7.88 -4.14
CA ALA A 248 5.29 6.91 -4.08
C ALA A 248 5.31 5.96 -5.29
N MET A 249 4.15 5.68 -5.90
CA MET A 249 3.98 4.64 -6.91
C MET A 249 3.99 5.17 -8.34
N GLY A 250 4.56 4.37 -9.25
CA GLY A 250 4.65 4.67 -10.68
C GLY A 250 3.47 4.16 -11.53
N PRO A 251 3.63 4.15 -12.88
CA PRO A 251 2.56 3.78 -13.82
C PRO A 251 2.17 2.29 -13.80
N GLU A 252 3.01 1.40 -13.27
CA GLU A 252 2.67 -0.02 -13.14
C GLU A 252 1.43 -0.21 -12.25
N LEU A 253 1.24 0.68 -11.26
CA LEU A 253 0.05 0.67 -10.39
C LEU A 253 -1.26 0.93 -11.15
N ASP A 254 -1.19 1.56 -12.33
CA ASP A 254 -2.35 1.87 -13.17
C ASP A 254 -2.73 0.75 -14.14
N GLN A 255 -1.92 -0.33 -14.20
CA GLN A 255 -2.22 -1.50 -15.01
C GLN A 255 -3.39 -2.31 -14.43
N PRO A 256 -4.21 -2.95 -15.28
CA PRO A 256 -5.28 -3.79 -14.83
C PRO A 256 -4.74 -5.04 -14.14
N MET A 257 -5.39 -5.42 -13.04
CA MET A 257 -5.08 -6.63 -12.28
C MET A 257 -5.66 -7.86 -12.94
N SER A 258 -4.86 -8.93 -13.02
CA SER A 258 -5.35 -10.28 -13.30
C SER A 258 -6.17 -10.85 -12.12
N ILE A 259 -6.81 -11.98 -12.31
CA ILE A 259 -7.48 -12.72 -11.21
C ILE A 259 -6.48 -13.02 -10.09
N ARG A 260 -5.29 -13.51 -10.45
CA ARG A 260 -4.24 -13.84 -9.48
C ARG A 260 -3.76 -12.61 -8.71
N ASP A 261 -3.62 -11.47 -9.38
CA ASP A 261 -3.19 -10.23 -8.74
C ASP A 261 -4.16 -9.78 -7.64
N ARG A 262 -5.47 -10.03 -7.81
CA ARG A 262 -6.48 -9.66 -6.80
C ARG A 262 -6.34 -10.42 -5.48
N PHE A 263 -5.58 -11.51 -5.46
CA PHE A 263 -5.32 -12.28 -4.24
C PHE A 263 -4.40 -11.57 -3.25
N PHE A 264 -3.80 -10.43 -3.64
CA PHE A 264 -3.05 -9.63 -2.66
C PHE A 264 -3.94 -9.02 -1.58
N ILE A 265 -5.25 -8.89 -1.85
CA ILE A 265 -6.25 -8.44 -0.88
C ILE A 265 -6.97 -9.67 -0.32
N PRO A 266 -6.84 -9.97 0.98
CA PRO A 266 -7.41 -11.17 1.59
C PRO A 266 -8.89 -11.38 1.29
N MET A 267 -9.72 -10.34 1.43
CA MET A 267 -11.16 -10.44 1.21
C MET A 267 -11.52 -10.63 -0.28
N GLN A 268 -10.74 -10.11 -1.22
CA GLN A 268 -10.92 -10.38 -2.64
C GLN A 268 -10.56 -11.84 -2.97
N ALA A 269 -9.47 -12.35 -2.38
CA ALA A 269 -9.11 -13.76 -2.51
C ALA A 269 -10.24 -14.67 -2.00
N ALA A 270 -10.76 -14.38 -0.79
CA ALA A 270 -11.85 -15.14 -0.20
C ALA A 270 -13.14 -15.09 -1.05
N ALA A 271 -13.46 -13.97 -1.66
CA ALA A 271 -14.62 -13.81 -2.54
C ALA A 271 -14.45 -14.55 -3.87
N LEU A 272 -13.23 -14.58 -4.42
CA LEU A 272 -12.97 -15.16 -5.73
C LEU A 272 -12.77 -16.68 -5.69
N LEU A 273 -12.06 -17.22 -4.68
CA LEU A 273 -11.73 -18.65 -4.61
C LEU A 273 -12.95 -19.58 -4.82
N PRO A 274 -14.14 -19.33 -4.24
CA PRO A 274 -15.31 -20.18 -4.45
C PRO A 274 -15.85 -20.17 -5.87
N LEU A 275 -15.56 -19.11 -6.64
CA LEU A 275 -16.06 -18.90 -8.01
C LEU A 275 -15.13 -19.48 -9.09
N LEU A 276 -13.92 -19.87 -8.72
CA LEU A 276 -12.88 -20.20 -9.67
C LEU A 276 -12.77 -21.72 -9.90
N SER A 277 -12.30 -22.05 -11.09
CA SER A 277 -11.64 -23.30 -11.42
C SER A 277 -10.18 -23.00 -11.73
N VAL A 278 -9.27 -23.84 -11.26
CA VAL A 278 -7.83 -23.67 -11.35
C VAL A 278 -7.23 -24.81 -12.15
N GLY A 279 -6.37 -24.48 -13.07
CA GLY A 279 -5.69 -25.45 -13.92
C GLY A 279 -4.46 -24.83 -14.59
N ASN A 280 -4.01 -25.43 -15.67
CA ASN A 280 -2.96 -24.89 -16.52
C ASN A 280 -3.34 -24.98 -18.01
N GLU A 281 -2.53 -24.39 -18.89
CA GLU A 281 -2.80 -24.33 -20.33
C GLU A 281 -2.74 -25.70 -21.04
N HIS A 282 -2.09 -26.70 -20.42
CA HIS A 282 -1.95 -28.04 -20.98
C HIS A 282 -3.09 -28.99 -20.59
N LEU A 283 -3.95 -28.58 -19.66
CA LEU A 283 -5.06 -29.38 -19.18
C LEU A 283 -6.38 -28.97 -19.85
N PRO A 284 -7.21 -29.92 -20.26
CA PRO A 284 -8.56 -29.59 -20.69
C PRO A 284 -9.35 -28.99 -19.51
N LYS A 285 -10.22 -28.01 -19.78
CA LYS A 285 -10.96 -27.27 -18.73
C LYS A 285 -11.78 -28.14 -17.79
N ASN A 286 -12.26 -29.33 -18.26
CA ASN A 286 -12.97 -30.28 -17.42
C ASN A 286 -12.11 -31.00 -16.38
N ALA A 287 -10.78 -30.93 -16.51
CA ALA A 287 -9.81 -31.43 -15.51
C ALA A 287 -9.37 -30.36 -14.52
N TRP A 288 -9.88 -29.14 -14.64
CA TRP A 288 -9.56 -28.07 -13.71
C TRP A 288 -10.25 -28.28 -12.35
N VAL A 289 -9.56 -27.95 -11.28
CA VAL A 289 -10.00 -28.18 -9.90
C VAL A 289 -10.67 -26.93 -9.33
N ARG A 290 -11.78 -27.11 -8.61
CA ARG A 290 -12.37 -26.04 -7.79
C ARG A 290 -11.56 -25.89 -6.50
N PRO A 291 -10.96 -24.72 -6.24
CA PRO A 291 -10.06 -24.55 -5.10
C PRO A 291 -10.79 -24.46 -3.76
N ALA A 292 -12.09 -24.18 -3.75
CA ALA A 292 -12.88 -24.02 -2.53
C ALA A 292 -13.99 -25.04 -2.42
N LEU A 293 -14.15 -25.65 -1.23
CA LEU A 293 -15.22 -26.60 -0.89
C LEU A 293 -16.39 -25.89 -0.24
N THR A 294 -16.13 -25.08 0.79
CA THR A 294 -17.16 -24.44 1.60
C THR A 294 -16.60 -23.15 2.22
N THR A 295 -17.50 -22.26 2.60
CA THR A 295 -17.19 -21.00 3.26
C THR A 295 -17.87 -20.94 4.61
N ARG A 296 -17.13 -20.49 5.64
CA ARG A 296 -17.63 -20.17 6.98
C ARG A 296 -17.29 -18.71 7.31
N SER A 297 -17.99 -18.16 8.30
CA SER A 297 -17.78 -16.77 8.70
C SER A 297 -17.74 -16.63 10.22
N TYR A 298 -16.85 -15.77 10.70
CA TYR A 298 -16.74 -15.39 12.11
C TYR A 298 -16.83 -13.86 12.21
N GLY A 299 -17.35 -13.35 13.31
CA GLY A 299 -17.52 -11.92 13.50
C GLY A 299 -18.67 -11.34 12.66
N LYS A 300 -18.65 -10.03 12.51
CA LYS A 300 -19.67 -9.28 11.74
C LYS A 300 -18.99 -8.36 10.76
N LEU A 301 -19.59 -8.22 9.58
CA LEU A 301 -19.13 -7.25 8.58
C LEU A 301 -19.18 -5.83 9.18
N GLN A 302 -18.04 -5.17 9.21
CA GLN A 302 -17.91 -3.76 9.56
C GLN A 302 -17.61 -2.98 8.29
N ARG A 303 -18.31 -1.87 8.09
CA ARG A 303 -18.01 -0.97 6.98
C ARG A 303 -16.95 0.03 7.41
N ILE A 304 -15.92 0.17 6.59
CA ILE A 304 -15.00 1.30 6.69
C ILE A 304 -15.58 2.39 5.79
N GLU A 305 -16.06 3.46 6.42
CA GLU A 305 -16.59 4.59 5.65
C GLU A 305 -15.42 5.41 5.08
N PRO A 306 -15.54 5.87 3.83
CA PRO A 306 -14.59 6.85 3.28
C PRO A 306 -14.52 8.08 4.17
N ALA A 307 -13.38 8.76 4.17
CA ALA A 307 -13.20 9.96 4.97
C ALA A 307 -14.28 11.00 4.64
N SER A 308 -14.96 11.48 5.67
CA SER A 308 -15.88 12.62 5.54
C SER A 308 -15.11 13.89 5.17
N PHE A 309 -15.81 14.89 4.61
CA PHE A 309 -15.19 16.16 4.25
C PHE A 309 -14.51 16.81 5.46
N SER A 310 -13.26 17.26 5.27
CA SER A 310 -12.49 17.99 6.27
C SER A 310 -11.68 19.10 5.60
N LEU A 311 -11.55 20.25 6.28
CA LEU A 311 -10.70 21.35 5.83
C LEU A 311 -9.20 20.98 5.82
N THR A 312 -8.83 19.89 6.48
CA THR A 312 -7.46 19.39 6.52
C THR A 312 -7.15 18.33 5.45
N GLN A 313 -8.11 18.00 4.60
CA GLN A 313 -7.87 17.08 3.48
C GLN A 313 -6.83 17.65 2.49
N PRO A 314 -6.02 16.79 1.85
CA PRO A 314 -5.00 17.23 0.90
C PRO A 314 -5.54 18.14 -0.20
N SER A 315 -6.71 17.82 -0.77
CA SER A 315 -7.34 18.61 -1.83
C SER A 315 -7.68 20.03 -1.39
N VAL A 316 -8.17 20.21 -0.17
CA VAL A 316 -8.49 21.53 0.39
C VAL A 316 -7.22 22.31 0.67
N VAL A 317 -6.25 21.68 1.36
CA VAL A 317 -4.95 22.30 1.70
C VAL A 317 -4.24 22.77 0.44
N PHE A 318 -4.12 21.91 -0.58
CA PHE A 318 -3.42 22.29 -1.82
C PHE A 318 -4.23 23.24 -2.72
N THR A 319 -5.56 23.30 -2.59
CA THR A 319 -6.35 24.35 -3.21
C THR A 319 -6.01 25.72 -2.60
N LEU A 320 -5.88 25.81 -1.28
CA LEU A 320 -5.47 27.05 -0.63
C LEU A 320 -4.04 27.46 -1.03
N VAL A 321 -3.13 26.49 -1.14
CA VAL A 321 -1.75 26.73 -1.64
C VAL A 321 -1.79 27.22 -3.09
N LEU A 322 -2.66 26.69 -3.93
CA LEU A 322 -2.85 27.12 -5.31
C LEU A 322 -3.36 28.57 -5.39
N ILE A 323 -4.37 28.94 -4.59
CA ILE A 323 -4.90 30.30 -4.53
C ILE A 323 -3.78 31.27 -4.08
N LEU A 324 -3.02 30.91 -3.05
CA LEU A 324 -1.90 31.70 -2.56
C LEU A 324 -0.82 31.89 -3.65
N SER A 325 -0.44 30.82 -4.33
CA SER A 325 0.58 30.83 -5.39
C SER A 325 0.14 31.66 -6.60
N GLY A 326 -1.14 31.56 -6.99
CA GLY A 326 -1.73 32.41 -8.01
C GLY A 326 -1.73 33.89 -7.63
N GLY A 327 -2.06 34.20 -6.37
CA GLY A 327 -1.96 35.56 -5.81
C GLY A 327 -0.54 36.12 -5.87
N ILE A 328 0.45 35.31 -5.47
CA ILE A 328 1.88 35.66 -5.57
C ILE A 328 2.28 35.96 -7.02
N PHE A 329 1.85 35.12 -7.96
CA PHE A 329 2.11 35.34 -9.38
C PHE A 329 1.53 36.67 -9.87
N VAL A 330 0.26 36.97 -9.57
CA VAL A 330 -0.39 38.23 -9.97
C VAL A 330 0.29 39.43 -9.37
N TYR A 331 0.68 39.41 -8.08
CA TYR A 331 1.42 40.48 -7.41
C TYR A 331 2.74 40.77 -8.09
N ARG A 332 3.51 39.72 -8.42
CA ARG A 332 4.77 39.86 -9.16
C ARG A 332 4.60 40.43 -10.55
N ARG A 333 3.58 39.97 -11.27
CA ARG A 333 3.28 40.49 -12.60
C ARG A 333 2.98 42.01 -12.56
N LYS A 334 2.44 42.50 -11.45
CA LYS A 334 2.19 43.93 -11.21
C LYS A 334 3.43 44.68 -10.66
N GLY A 335 4.60 44.06 -10.61
CA GLY A 335 5.83 44.63 -10.07
C GLY A 335 5.83 44.83 -8.55
N LYS A 336 4.88 44.22 -7.81
CA LYS A 336 4.77 44.37 -6.36
C LYS A 336 5.70 43.39 -5.64
N PRO A 337 6.33 43.80 -4.54
CA PRO A 337 7.18 42.91 -3.74
C PRO A 337 6.36 41.82 -3.07
N VAL A 338 6.92 40.61 -3.02
CA VAL A 338 6.34 39.44 -2.31
C VAL A 338 7.35 38.97 -1.28
N PRO A 339 6.94 38.72 -0.02
CA PRO A 339 7.82 38.17 1.00
C PRO A 339 8.42 36.84 0.57
N GLY A 340 9.75 36.74 0.53
CA GLY A 340 10.45 35.52 0.11
C GLY A 340 10.21 34.31 1.03
N ALA A 341 9.87 34.56 2.30
CA ALA A 341 9.64 33.51 3.30
C ALA A 341 8.53 32.52 2.87
N ILE A 342 7.45 33.00 2.24
CA ILE A 342 6.34 32.15 1.79
C ILE A 342 6.84 31.15 0.73
N GLU A 343 7.54 31.65 -0.28
CA GLU A 343 8.08 30.79 -1.33
C GLU A 343 9.17 29.85 -0.79
N PHE A 344 9.98 30.34 0.13
CA PHE A 344 10.98 29.50 0.82
C PHE A 344 10.31 28.27 1.44
N VAL A 345 9.24 28.47 2.23
CA VAL A 345 8.50 27.36 2.88
C VAL A 345 7.92 26.40 1.83
N LEU A 346 7.31 26.93 0.75
CA LEU A 346 6.72 26.10 -0.30
C LEU A 346 7.79 25.30 -1.07
N TYR A 347 8.93 25.91 -1.42
CA TYR A 347 10.02 25.19 -2.08
C TYR A 347 10.71 24.21 -1.14
N LEU A 348 10.86 24.54 0.13
CA LEU A 348 11.43 23.63 1.12
C LEU A 348 10.55 22.38 1.26
N GLY A 349 9.23 22.55 1.41
CA GLY A 349 8.28 21.45 1.50
C GLY A 349 8.27 20.57 0.24
N ALA A 350 8.17 21.20 -0.94
CA ALA A 350 8.20 20.49 -2.23
C ALA A 350 9.56 19.78 -2.45
N GLY A 351 10.65 20.40 -2.05
CA GLY A 351 12.01 19.85 -2.18
C GLY A 351 12.26 18.66 -1.24
N LEU A 352 11.80 18.75 0.02
CA LEU A 352 11.88 17.61 0.96
C LEU A 352 11.04 16.43 0.49
N ALA A 353 9.78 16.69 0.10
CA ALA A 353 8.91 15.65 -0.46
C ALA A 353 9.52 15.03 -1.74
N GLY A 354 10.06 15.87 -2.63
CA GLY A 354 10.73 15.42 -3.85
C GLY A 354 12.02 14.64 -3.59
N SER A 355 12.76 14.99 -2.53
CA SER A 355 13.97 14.23 -2.13
C SER A 355 13.61 12.86 -1.60
N LEU A 356 12.57 12.76 -0.76
CA LEU A 356 12.06 11.47 -0.29
C LEU A 356 11.55 10.62 -1.45
N LEU A 357 10.78 11.22 -2.36
CA LEU A 357 10.26 10.53 -3.55
C LEU A 357 11.40 10.04 -4.46
N THR A 358 12.45 10.85 -4.64
CA THR A 358 13.65 10.45 -5.37
C THR A 358 14.34 9.26 -4.71
N PHE A 359 14.46 9.29 -3.37
CA PHE A 359 15.02 8.17 -2.61
C PHE A 359 14.20 6.89 -2.84
N ILE A 360 12.87 6.95 -2.68
CA ILE A 360 11.99 5.79 -2.88
C ILE A 360 12.10 5.29 -4.33
N THR A 361 12.11 6.17 -5.33
CA THR A 361 12.14 5.77 -6.75
C THR A 361 13.44 5.08 -7.14
N PHE A 362 14.59 5.50 -6.62
CA PHE A 362 15.91 5.03 -7.09
C PHE A 362 16.64 4.10 -6.12
N PHE A 363 16.26 4.08 -4.84
CA PHE A 363 16.96 3.30 -3.81
C PHE A 363 16.07 2.32 -3.06
N SER A 364 14.78 2.24 -3.40
CA SER A 364 13.86 1.26 -2.82
C SER A 364 13.72 0.03 -3.71
N GLU A 365 13.60 -1.14 -3.06
CA GLU A 365 13.27 -2.42 -3.68
C GLU A 365 11.74 -2.67 -3.73
N HIS A 366 10.93 -1.71 -3.29
CA HIS A 366 9.48 -1.83 -3.42
C HIS A 366 9.08 -1.99 -4.89
N PRO A 367 8.17 -2.92 -5.19
CA PRO A 367 7.64 -3.04 -6.54
C PRO A 367 6.83 -1.78 -6.91
N MET A 368 6.74 -1.52 -8.21
CA MET A 368 5.89 -0.46 -8.79
C MET A 368 6.25 0.99 -8.40
N VAL A 369 7.39 1.23 -7.76
CA VAL A 369 7.84 2.59 -7.39
C VAL A 369 8.67 3.25 -8.49
N SER A 370 9.15 2.50 -9.47
CA SER A 370 10.01 2.99 -10.56
C SER A 370 9.59 2.37 -11.90
N PRO A 371 9.54 3.17 -12.98
CA PRO A 371 9.74 4.63 -13.02
C PRO A 371 8.62 5.39 -12.29
N ASN A 372 8.87 6.63 -11.86
CA ASN A 372 7.86 7.45 -11.19
C ASN A 372 7.85 8.87 -11.74
N TRP A 373 6.82 9.20 -12.50
CA TRP A 373 6.70 10.49 -13.18
C TRP A 373 6.21 11.63 -12.26
N ASN A 374 5.79 11.33 -11.03
CA ASN A 374 5.52 12.35 -10.01
C ASN A 374 6.76 13.21 -9.72
N LEU A 375 7.96 12.69 -10.02
CA LEU A 375 9.23 13.42 -9.92
C LEU A 375 9.33 14.63 -10.85
N LEU A 376 8.51 14.74 -11.88
CA LEU A 376 8.44 15.97 -12.68
C LEU A 376 7.81 17.13 -11.90
N ALA A 377 6.91 16.83 -10.96
CA ALA A 377 6.29 17.84 -10.10
C ALA A 377 7.04 18.04 -8.79
N LEU A 378 7.55 16.95 -8.19
CA LEU A 378 8.22 16.96 -6.88
C LEU A 378 9.61 16.34 -7.02
N HIS A 379 10.65 17.18 -6.98
CA HIS A 379 12.05 16.74 -7.11
C HIS A 379 13.01 17.59 -6.25
N PRO A 380 14.23 17.11 -5.97
CA PRO A 380 15.20 17.79 -5.09
C PRO A 380 15.58 19.20 -5.56
N GLY A 381 15.37 19.55 -6.82
CA GLY A 381 15.63 20.90 -7.35
C GLY A 381 14.92 22.01 -6.60
N TYR A 382 13.75 21.74 -6.01
CA TYR A 382 13.06 22.72 -5.15
C TYR A 382 13.78 22.92 -3.82
N LEU A 383 14.39 21.89 -3.26
CA LEU A 383 15.23 22.02 -2.08
C LEU A 383 16.44 22.94 -2.38
N LEU A 384 17.07 22.74 -3.53
CA LEU A 384 18.16 23.61 -3.98
C LEU A 384 17.67 25.06 -4.18
N LEU A 385 16.48 25.28 -4.77
CA LEU A 385 15.88 26.60 -4.86
C LEU A 385 15.71 27.25 -3.48
N ALA A 386 15.16 26.54 -2.50
CA ALA A 386 15.01 27.04 -1.13
C ALA A 386 16.36 27.42 -0.52
N LEU A 387 17.35 26.52 -0.59
CA LEU A 387 18.69 26.73 -0.02
C LEU A 387 19.46 27.90 -0.67
N LEU A 388 19.18 28.23 -1.94
CA LEU A 388 19.80 29.36 -2.64
C LEU A 388 19.13 30.71 -2.37
N MET A 389 17.89 30.72 -1.83
CA MET A 389 17.15 31.98 -1.59
C MET A 389 17.86 32.97 -0.63
N PRO A 390 18.46 32.55 0.50
CA PRO A 390 19.11 33.45 1.42
C PRO A 390 20.29 34.22 0.80
N PHE A 391 20.92 33.72 -0.26
CA PHE A 391 22.08 34.35 -0.91
C PHE A 391 21.70 35.49 -1.88
N GLY A 392 20.43 35.82 -1.99
CA GLY A 392 19.94 37.03 -2.70
C GLY A 392 20.39 37.14 -4.16
N ALA A 393 20.95 38.27 -4.53
CA ALA A 393 21.38 38.57 -5.90
C ALA A 393 22.52 37.66 -6.39
N LYS A 394 23.36 37.16 -5.52
CA LYS A 394 24.52 36.29 -5.89
C LYS A 394 24.08 35.01 -6.60
N THR A 395 22.91 34.48 -6.25
CA THR A 395 22.38 33.22 -6.82
C THR A 395 21.25 33.44 -7.82
N GLN A 396 20.90 34.67 -8.16
CA GLN A 396 19.72 34.99 -8.97
C GLN A 396 19.74 34.30 -10.34
N ARG A 397 20.89 34.25 -11.03
CA ARG A 397 21.01 33.58 -12.34
C ARG A 397 20.79 32.07 -12.24
N VAL A 398 21.38 31.44 -11.23
CA VAL A 398 21.23 29.99 -10.99
C VAL A 398 19.76 29.67 -10.67
N ARG A 399 19.14 30.43 -9.77
CA ARG A 399 17.72 30.25 -9.43
C ARG A 399 16.80 30.45 -10.66
N TYR A 400 17.12 31.42 -11.53
CA TYR A 400 16.35 31.62 -12.76
C TYR A 400 16.40 30.38 -13.67
N VAL A 401 17.59 29.80 -13.88
CA VAL A 401 17.77 28.58 -14.67
C VAL A 401 17.01 27.40 -14.02
N LEU A 402 17.12 27.22 -12.71
CA LEU A 402 16.38 26.19 -11.98
C LEU A 402 14.87 26.36 -12.15
N HIS A 403 14.34 27.59 -12.02
CA HIS A 403 12.92 27.86 -12.26
C HIS A 403 12.50 27.54 -13.71
N ALA A 404 13.35 27.79 -14.69
CA ALA A 404 13.06 27.43 -16.09
C ALA A 404 12.99 25.92 -16.26
N ILE A 405 13.91 25.16 -15.67
CA ILE A 405 13.91 23.68 -15.70
C ILE A 405 12.64 23.15 -15.01
N CYS A 406 12.35 23.62 -13.79
CA CYS A 406 11.13 23.22 -13.07
C CYS A 406 9.86 23.54 -13.87
N PHE A 407 9.78 24.73 -14.48
CA PHE A 407 8.63 25.13 -15.28
C PHE A 407 8.41 24.20 -16.46
N VAL A 408 9.48 23.86 -17.20
CA VAL A 408 9.40 22.92 -18.32
C VAL A 408 8.95 21.53 -17.86
N ALA A 409 9.50 21.03 -16.74
CA ALA A 409 9.11 19.75 -16.17
C ALA A 409 7.62 19.70 -15.77
N LEU A 410 7.13 20.80 -15.15
CA LEU A 410 5.73 20.92 -14.76
C LEU A 410 4.78 20.98 -15.98
N ILE A 411 5.17 21.67 -17.04
CA ILE A 411 4.38 21.70 -18.29
C ILE A 411 4.40 20.34 -19.00
N ALA A 412 5.51 19.60 -18.91
CA ALA A 412 5.63 18.26 -19.48
C ALA A 412 4.78 17.20 -18.73
N LEU A 413 4.50 17.41 -17.44
CA LEU A 413 3.84 16.43 -16.57
C LEU A 413 2.56 15.81 -17.18
N PRO A 414 1.55 16.57 -17.64
CA PRO A 414 0.33 15.99 -18.19
C PRO A 414 0.57 15.18 -19.46
N PHE A 415 1.52 15.60 -20.29
CA PHE A 415 1.87 14.88 -21.51
C PHE A 415 2.57 13.56 -21.19
N VAL A 416 3.49 13.56 -20.22
CA VAL A 416 4.17 12.34 -19.76
C VAL A 416 3.18 11.39 -19.10
N GLY A 417 2.23 11.89 -18.31
CA GLY A 417 1.17 11.07 -17.74
C GLY A 417 0.34 10.37 -18.83
N LEU A 418 -0.05 11.11 -19.87
CA LEU A 418 -0.80 10.55 -20.99
C LEU A 418 0.00 9.46 -21.74
N LEU A 419 1.29 9.71 -21.98
CA LEU A 419 2.14 8.78 -22.73
C LEU A 419 2.54 7.55 -21.91
N SER A 420 2.75 7.69 -20.61
CA SER A 420 3.16 6.61 -19.70
C SER A 420 2.00 5.80 -19.13
N GLY A 421 0.78 6.32 -19.24
CA GLY A 421 -0.41 5.76 -18.60
C GLY A 421 -0.49 6.01 -17.09
N GLN A 422 0.47 6.74 -16.48
CA GLN A 422 0.43 7.05 -15.05
C GLN A 422 -0.69 8.04 -14.73
N LYS A 423 -1.59 7.66 -13.84
CA LYS A 423 -2.62 8.55 -13.30
C LYS A 423 -2.05 9.35 -12.13
N PHE A 424 -2.27 10.64 -12.15
CA PHE A 424 -1.82 11.54 -11.10
C PHE A 424 -2.95 11.83 -10.12
N ASN A 425 -2.61 11.85 -8.83
CA ASN A 425 -3.53 12.28 -7.79
C ASN A 425 -3.95 13.75 -8.02
N SER A 426 -5.23 14.07 -7.77
CA SER A 426 -5.75 15.44 -7.94
C SER A 426 -5.00 16.47 -7.09
N SER A 427 -4.58 16.10 -5.88
CA SER A 427 -3.78 16.98 -5.02
C SER A 427 -2.39 17.25 -5.58
N LEU A 428 -1.76 16.28 -6.27
CA LEU A 428 -0.51 16.51 -6.98
C LEU A 428 -0.71 17.53 -8.13
N SER A 429 -1.82 17.46 -8.83
CA SER A 429 -2.15 18.44 -9.88
C SER A 429 -2.26 19.86 -9.32
N LEU A 430 -2.85 20.02 -8.14
CA LEU A 430 -2.92 21.32 -7.43
C LEU A 430 -1.54 21.80 -7.01
N ILE A 431 -0.68 20.92 -6.51
CA ILE A 431 0.72 21.19 -6.17
C ILE A 431 1.49 21.64 -7.42
N ALA A 432 1.39 20.88 -8.51
CA ALA A 432 2.07 21.17 -9.77
C ALA A 432 1.66 22.53 -10.34
N MET A 433 0.35 22.85 -10.34
CA MET A 433 -0.16 24.17 -10.75
C MET A 433 0.38 25.28 -9.84
N SER A 434 0.44 25.07 -8.53
CA SER A 434 0.99 26.02 -7.57
C SER A 434 2.46 26.33 -7.87
N LEU A 435 3.26 25.30 -8.07
CA LEU A 435 4.68 25.40 -8.40
C LEU A 435 4.89 26.03 -9.80
N THR A 436 3.98 25.80 -10.74
CA THR A 436 3.98 26.45 -12.05
C THR A 436 3.81 27.96 -11.92
N PHE A 437 2.82 28.45 -11.13
CA PHE A 437 2.64 29.88 -10.88
C PHE A 437 3.86 30.50 -10.22
N LEU A 438 4.43 29.85 -9.22
CA LEU A 438 5.62 30.35 -8.52
C LEU A 438 6.82 30.44 -9.47
N SER A 439 7.08 29.42 -10.28
CA SER A 439 8.18 29.41 -11.25
C SER A 439 7.96 30.42 -12.37
N ALA A 440 6.75 30.49 -12.95
CA ALA A 440 6.39 31.50 -13.95
C ALA A 440 6.58 32.93 -13.43
N GLY A 441 6.18 33.20 -12.20
CA GLY A 441 6.36 34.51 -11.56
C GLY A 441 7.83 34.92 -11.41
N ARG A 442 8.74 33.96 -11.22
CA ARG A 442 10.19 34.21 -11.16
C ARG A 442 10.84 34.39 -12.53
N LEU A 443 10.24 33.81 -13.58
CA LEU A 443 10.74 33.92 -14.94
C LEU A 443 10.34 35.24 -15.64
N ILE A 444 9.43 36.03 -15.08
CA ILE A 444 9.05 37.34 -15.62
C ILE A 444 10.24 38.28 -15.74
N HIS A 445 11.13 38.29 -14.73
CA HIS A 445 12.31 39.15 -14.68
C HIS A 445 13.57 38.37 -15.03
N ASN A 446 13.99 38.45 -16.31
CA ASN A 446 15.17 37.77 -16.80
C ASN A 446 16.46 38.50 -16.36
N PRO A 447 17.30 37.87 -15.47
CA PRO A 447 18.53 38.50 -14.96
C PRO A 447 19.67 38.53 -16.00
N PHE A 448 19.48 37.93 -17.18
CA PHE A 448 20.44 37.95 -18.29
C PHE A 448 20.18 39.10 -19.28
N ARG A 449 19.01 39.74 -19.23
CA ARG A 449 18.79 40.97 -20.01
C ARG A 449 19.63 42.08 -19.43
N ARG A 450 20.61 42.58 -20.15
CA ARG A 450 21.27 43.86 -19.84
C ARG A 450 20.21 44.95 -19.98
N HIS A 451 20.06 45.80 -19.00
CA HIS A 451 19.33 47.05 -19.16
C HIS A 451 20.18 47.85 -20.17
N GLY A 452 19.75 47.90 -21.43
CA GLY A 452 20.26 48.78 -22.44
C GLY A 452 19.80 50.20 -22.18
#